data_84e4ac4387cc20b429b46f6b3fb2e535
#
_entry.id   84e4ac4387cc20b429b46f6b3fb2e535
#
_cell.length_a   1.000
_cell.length_b   1.000
_cell.length_c   1.000
_cell.angle_alpha   90.00
_cell.angle_beta   90.00
_cell.angle_gamma   90.00
#
_symmetry.space_group_name_H-M   'P 1'
#
loop_
_entity.id
_entity.type
_entity.pdbx_description
1 polymer ?
#
loop_
_entity_poly.entity_id
_entity_poly.type
_entity_poly.pdbx_seq_one_letter_code
_entity_poly.pdbx_strand_id
1 'polypeptide(L)'
;RLSNTVSYPYQLGLGGIKDEEVIYEMGKEIGRQCKRMGIHVNFAPVIDVNNNPNNPVINYRSFGEDPGNVSIKGWAYASGMQDAGVIACAKHFPGHGDTDVDSHKDLPVINHSIERLRAVEFKPFQYLISKGVMSVMTAHLFIPAIDDRKNIAMSISDKAINGILRRDMGFTGLSFTDALNMQGVAKYHPDGELELKALMAGNDVLLSPGDIPKAKRLI
;
A
#
# COMPACT_ATOMS: atom_id res chain seq x y z
N ARG A 1 -6.12 -16.54 -1.27
CA ARG A 1 -5.23 -17.61 -0.76
C ARG A 1 -5.27 -18.77 -1.73
N LEU A 2 -4.15 -19.43 -1.91
CA LEU A 2 -4.05 -20.62 -2.74
C LEU A 2 -4.70 -21.82 -2.01
N SER A 3 -5.45 -22.65 -2.74
CA SER A 3 -5.97 -23.91 -2.19
C SER A 3 -4.84 -24.92 -2.01
N ASN A 4 -4.96 -25.78 -1.02
CA ASN A 4 -3.99 -26.83 -0.69
C ASN A 4 -2.57 -26.32 -0.34
N THR A 5 -2.47 -25.11 0.17
CA THR A 5 -1.23 -24.56 0.74
C THR A 5 -1.35 -24.33 2.23
N VAL A 6 -0.23 -24.13 2.92
CA VAL A 6 -0.23 -23.76 4.33
C VAL A 6 -0.93 -22.40 4.49
N SER A 7 -1.92 -22.35 5.38
CA SER A 7 -2.62 -21.11 5.73
C SER A 7 -1.95 -20.47 6.94
N TYR A 8 -1.28 -19.36 6.73
CA TYR A 8 -0.66 -18.59 7.80
C TYR A 8 -1.70 -17.74 8.54
N PRO A 9 -1.45 -17.41 9.82
CA PRO A 9 -2.29 -16.48 10.59
C PRO A 9 -2.40 -15.11 9.93
N TYR A 10 -3.39 -14.32 10.36
CA TYR A 10 -3.45 -12.91 9.98
C TYR A 10 -2.28 -12.13 10.57
N GLN A 11 -1.89 -11.03 9.91
CA GLN A 11 -0.73 -10.22 10.31
C GLN A 11 -0.85 -9.68 11.75
N LEU A 12 -2.07 -9.42 12.25
CA LEU A 12 -2.26 -8.98 13.63
C LEU A 12 -1.75 -10.01 14.65
N GLY A 13 -2.03 -11.29 14.41
CA GLY A 13 -1.48 -12.37 15.23
C GLY A 13 0.05 -12.50 15.09
N LEU A 14 0.55 -12.29 13.88
CA LEU A 14 2.00 -12.28 13.62
C LEU A 14 2.71 -11.09 14.26
N GLY A 15 2.02 -9.96 14.46
CA GLY A 15 2.54 -8.80 15.15
C GLY A 15 2.98 -9.06 16.58
N GLY A 16 2.38 -10.07 17.25
CA GLY A 16 2.75 -10.50 18.60
C GLY A 16 3.98 -11.41 18.68
N ILE A 17 4.50 -11.90 17.55
CA ILE A 17 5.70 -12.75 17.51
C ILE A 17 6.93 -11.90 17.81
N LYS A 18 7.77 -12.31 18.77
CA LYS A 18 8.97 -11.57 19.14
C LYS A 18 10.11 -11.76 18.15
N ASP A 19 10.24 -12.97 17.60
CA ASP A 19 11.32 -13.35 16.70
C ASP A 19 10.92 -13.04 15.24
N GLU A 20 11.56 -12.02 14.67
CA GLU A 20 11.32 -11.58 13.29
C GLU A 20 11.74 -12.62 12.26
N GLU A 21 12.69 -13.50 12.58
CA GLU A 21 13.15 -14.54 11.66
C GLU A 21 12.02 -15.48 11.26
N VAL A 22 11.10 -15.76 12.17
CA VAL A 22 9.89 -16.56 11.86
C VAL A 22 9.03 -15.90 10.79
N ILE A 23 8.91 -14.57 10.81
CA ILE A 23 8.14 -13.81 9.82
C ILE A 23 8.90 -13.72 8.49
N TYR A 24 10.21 -13.58 8.55
CA TYR A 24 11.07 -13.61 7.36
C TYR A 24 10.98 -14.98 6.64
N GLU A 25 11.12 -16.09 7.35
CA GLU A 25 11.00 -17.43 6.76
C GLU A 25 9.59 -17.71 6.22
N MET A 26 8.54 -17.22 6.89
CA MET A 26 7.18 -17.24 6.35
C MET A 26 7.08 -16.46 5.03
N GLY A 27 7.64 -15.26 4.98
CA GLY A 27 7.68 -14.42 3.78
C GLY A 27 8.41 -15.13 2.63
N LYS A 28 9.52 -15.75 2.92
CA LYS A 28 10.33 -16.51 1.97
C LYS A 28 9.59 -17.74 1.41
N GLU A 29 8.88 -18.46 2.27
CA GLU A 29 8.04 -19.58 1.81
C GLU A 29 6.87 -19.12 0.95
N ILE A 30 6.20 -18.03 1.31
CA ILE A 30 5.15 -17.41 0.48
C ILE A 30 5.73 -17.00 -0.88
N GLY A 31 6.92 -16.41 -0.91
CA GLY A 31 7.61 -16.06 -2.14
C GLY A 31 7.90 -17.28 -3.01
N ARG A 32 8.37 -18.38 -2.44
CA ARG A 32 8.59 -19.65 -3.16
C ARG A 32 7.28 -20.17 -3.77
N GLN A 33 6.18 -20.12 -3.05
CA GLN A 33 4.86 -20.53 -3.55
C GLN A 33 4.39 -19.63 -4.69
N CYS A 34 4.52 -18.30 -4.54
CA CYS A 34 4.23 -17.34 -5.61
C CYS A 34 5.03 -17.64 -6.88
N LYS A 35 6.33 -17.88 -6.73
CA LYS A 35 7.21 -18.18 -7.85
C LYS A 35 6.85 -19.48 -8.59
N ARG A 36 6.45 -20.53 -7.84
CA ARG A 36 5.93 -21.78 -8.43
C ARG A 36 4.68 -21.57 -9.26
N MET A 37 3.87 -20.58 -8.93
CA MET A 37 2.64 -20.21 -9.65
C MET A 37 2.88 -19.21 -10.77
N GLY A 38 4.12 -18.77 -11.02
CA GLY A 38 4.45 -17.75 -12.00
C GLY A 38 4.06 -16.34 -11.59
N ILE A 39 3.85 -16.10 -10.29
CA ILE A 39 3.50 -14.77 -9.74
C ILE A 39 4.79 -13.99 -9.50
N HIS A 40 4.92 -12.81 -10.12
CA HIS A 40 6.12 -11.97 -10.04
C HIS A 40 6.02 -10.92 -8.93
N VAL A 41 4.81 -10.44 -8.63
CA VAL A 41 4.54 -9.42 -7.62
C VAL A 41 3.48 -9.93 -6.65
N ASN A 42 3.74 -9.85 -5.35
CA ASN A 42 2.74 -10.11 -4.33
C ASN A 42 2.38 -8.81 -3.62
N PHE A 43 1.11 -8.42 -3.64
CA PHE A 43 0.59 -7.22 -2.97
C PHE A 43 0.50 -7.38 -1.45
N ALA A 44 1.66 -7.63 -0.85
CA ALA A 44 1.94 -7.77 0.58
C ALA A 44 3.37 -7.28 0.87
N PRO A 45 3.65 -6.89 2.12
CA PRO A 45 2.80 -6.84 3.32
C PRO A 45 1.87 -5.63 3.40
N VAL A 46 0.85 -5.72 4.26
CA VAL A 46 0.12 -4.55 4.76
C VAL A 46 0.94 -3.93 5.89
N ILE A 47 1.35 -2.68 5.73
CA ILE A 47 2.15 -1.94 6.72
C ILE A 47 1.43 -0.69 7.24
N ASP A 48 0.10 -0.67 7.08
CA ASP A 48 -0.74 0.33 7.73
C ASP A 48 -0.70 0.17 9.24
N VAL A 49 -0.57 1.26 9.97
CA VAL A 49 -0.61 1.27 11.45
C VAL A 49 -2.07 1.31 11.88
N ASN A 50 -2.56 0.22 12.50
CA ASN A 50 -3.98 0.06 12.84
C ASN A 50 -4.33 0.75 14.16
N ASN A 51 -4.23 2.06 14.20
CA ASN A 51 -4.49 2.89 15.38
C ASN A 51 -5.97 3.30 15.56
N ASN A 52 -6.84 2.94 14.62
CA ASN A 52 -8.27 3.10 14.75
C ASN A 52 -8.97 1.73 14.91
N PRO A 53 -9.52 1.39 16.07
CA PRO A 53 -10.17 0.10 16.31
C PRO A 53 -11.45 -0.09 15.47
N ASN A 54 -12.03 0.99 14.96
CA ASN A 54 -13.23 0.96 14.11
C ASN A 54 -12.90 0.85 12.62
N ASN A 55 -11.63 0.74 12.25
CA ASN A 55 -11.24 0.63 10.85
C ASN A 55 -11.83 -0.65 10.21
N PRO A 56 -12.72 -0.52 9.19
CA PRO A 56 -13.40 -1.67 8.62
C PRO A 56 -12.54 -2.46 7.61
N VAL A 57 -11.41 -1.90 7.17
CA VAL A 57 -10.61 -2.40 6.05
C VAL A 57 -9.30 -3.03 6.50
N ILE A 58 -8.55 -2.36 7.36
CA ILE A 58 -7.20 -2.78 7.77
C ILE A 58 -7.28 -3.80 8.90
N ASN A 59 -7.71 -3.41 10.08
CA ASN A 59 -7.96 -4.29 11.22
C ASN A 59 -6.91 -5.42 11.34
N TYR A 60 -7.34 -6.69 11.34
CA TYR A 60 -6.48 -7.87 11.48
C TYR A 60 -5.47 -8.07 10.33
N ARG A 61 -5.54 -7.26 9.27
CA ARG A 61 -4.57 -7.29 8.16
C ARG A 61 -3.25 -6.59 8.51
N SER A 62 -3.24 -5.67 9.50
CA SER A 62 -2.05 -4.98 10.00
C SER A 62 -1.27 -5.83 11.00
N PHE A 63 0.02 -5.52 11.20
CA PHE A 63 0.85 -6.05 12.29
C PHE A 63 0.57 -5.40 13.65
N GLY A 64 -0.35 -4.43 13.74
CA GLY A 64 -0.75 -3.78 14.98
C GLY A 64 -0.76 -2.26 14.94
N GLU A 65 -0.76 -1.65 16.11
CA GLU A 65 -0.91 -0.20 16.32
C GLU A 65 0.42 0.53 16.58
N ASP A 66 1.50 -0.20 16.84
CA ASP A 66 2.83 0.39 17.03
C ASP A 66 3.57 0.53 15.70
N PRO A 67 3.91 1.78 15.26
CA PRO A 67 4.57 2.00 13.98
C PRO A 67 5.96 1.33 13.88
N GLY A 68 6.66 1.17 15.00
CA GLY A 68 7.95 0.50 15.04
C GLY A 68 7.82 -1.00 14.79
N ASN A 69 6.88 -1.64 15.49
CA ASN A 69 6.58 -3.06 15.29
C ASN A 69 6.10 -3.35 13.87
N VAL A 70 5.18 -2.53 13.34
CA VAL A 70 4.70 -2.62 11.95
C VAL A 70 5.86 -2.51 10.96
N SER A 71 6.80 -1.60 11.19
CA SER A 71 7.99 -1.41 10.35
C SER A 71 8.87 -2.66 10.31
N ILE A 72 9.23 -3.18 11.49
CA ILE A 72 10.14 -4.34 11.63
C ILE A 72 9.50 -5.60 11.03
N LYS A 73 8.25 -5.91 11.41
CA LYS A 73 7.54 -7.09 10.91
C LYS A 73 7.22 -6.99 9.42
N GLY A 74 6.85 -5.79 8.95
CA GLY A 74 6.63 -5.51 7.53
C GLY A 74 7.89 -5.77 6.71
N TRP A 75 9.04 -5.31 7.19
CA TRP A 75 10.31 -5.57 6.49
C TRP A 75 10.69 -7.04 6.51
N ALA A 76 10.58 -7.73 7.64
CA ALA A 76 10.88 -9.16 7.72
C ALA A 76 10.06 -9.95 6.69
N TYR A 77 8.76 -9.67 6.57
CA TYR A 77 7.91 -10.30 5.57
C TYR A 77 8.32 -9.93 4.14
N ALA A 78 8.55 -8.64 3.87
CA ALA A 78 8.92 -8.17 2.52
C ALA A 78 10.27 -8.74 2.07
N SER A 79 11.29 -8.70 2.92
CA SER A 79 12.62 -9.19 2.60
C SER A 79 12.63 -10.69 2.32
N GLY A 80 11.89 -11.49 3.12
CA GLY A 80 11.75 -12.91 2.86
C GLY A 80 11.16 -13.21 1.47
N MET A 81 10.11 -12.49 1.05
CA MET A 81 9.56 -12.62 -0.31
C MET A 81 10.56 -12.20 -1.39
N GLN A 82 11.28 -11.09 -1.17
CA GLN A 82 12.26 -10.58 -2.14
C GLN A 82 13.44 -11.53 -2.30
N ASP A 83 13.93 -12.12 -1.23
CA ASP A 83 15.00 -13.13 -1.28
C ASP A 83 14.55 -14.43 -1.97
N ALA A 84 13.26 -14.73 -1.97
CA ALA A 84 12.69 -15.79 -2.80
C ALA A 84 12.48 -15.41 -4.27
N GLY A 85 12.77 -14.15 -4.66
CA GLY A 85 12.69 -13.65 -6.02
C GLY A 85 11.30 -13.20 -6.45
N VAL A 86 10.48 -12.70 -5.51
CA VAL A 86 9.16 -12.12 -5.76
C VAL A 86 9.13 -10.67 -5.26
N ILE A 87 8.64 -9.76 -6.06
CA ILE A 87 8.51 -8.36 -5.69
C ILE A 87 7.48 -8.23 -4.57
N ALA A 88 7.92 -7.75 -3.39
CA ALA A 88 7.05 -7.38 -2.30
C ALA A 88 6.47 -5.98 -2.53
N CYS A 89 5.21 -5.76 -2.12
CA CYS A 89 4.52 -4.49 -2.29
C CYS A 89 3.98 -3.99 -0.95
N ALA A 90 4.67 -3.00 -0.39
CA ALA A 90 4.25 -2.33 0.85
C ALA A 90 3.00 -1.49 0.63
N LYS A 91 1.96 -1.67 1.47
CA LYS A 91 0.67 -1.03 1.25
C LYS A 91 -0.06 -0.68 2.56
N HIS A 92 -0.92 0.33 2.52
CA HIS A 92 -1.39 1.17 1.41
C HIS A 92 -0.89 2.61 1.64
N PHE A 93 0.05 3.07 0.85
CA PHE A 93 0.67 4.40 1.01
C PHE A 93 -0.36 5.54 0.84
N PRO A 94 -0.35 6.57 1.70
CA PRO A 94 0.63 6.85 2.77
C PRO A 94 0.26 6.29 4.15
N GLY A 95 -0.74 5.43 4.26
CA GLY A 95 -1.21 4.77 5.49
C GLY A 95 -2.73 4.82 5.61
N HIS A 96 -3.39 3.66 5.68
CA HIS A 96 -4.85 3.49 5.68
C HIS A 96 -5.40 3.07 7.06
N GLY A 97 -4.53 3.01 8.08
CA GLY A 97 -4.89 2.41 9.36
C GLY A 97 -5.83 3.26 10.23
N ASP A 98 -5.88 4.57 10.00
CA ASP A 98 -6.71 5.52 10.78
C ASP A 98 -7.90 6.04 9.97
N THR A 99 -8.66 5.12 9.35
CA THR A 99 -9.90 5.46 8.64
C THR A 99 -11.07 4.70 9.25
N ASP A 100 -12.25 5.29 9.23
CA ASP A 100 -13.53 4.71 9.63
C ASP A 100 -14.47 4.45 8.44
N VAL A 101 -14.04 4.79 7.24
CA VAL A 101 -14.77 4.60 5.98
C VAL A 101 -14.09 3.57 5.12
N ASP A 102 -14.88 2.68 4.51
CA ASP A 102 -14.42 1.69 3.56
C ASP A 102 -14.15 2.33 2.18
N SER A 103 -12.91 2.32 1.73
CA SER A 103 -12.49 2.87 0.43
C SER A 103 -13.11 2.16 -0.79
N HIS A 104 -13.71 0.98 -0.60
CA HIS A 104 -14.52 0.33 -1.63
C HIS A 104 -15.87 1.03 -1.84
N LYS A 105 -16.33 1.84 -0.90
CA LYS A 105 -17.64 2.52 -0.92
C LYS A 105 -17.53 4.02 -1.15
N ASP A 106 -16.56 4.66 -0.51
CA ASP A 106 -16.33 6.10 -0.62
C ASP A 106 -14.83 6.42 -0.46
N LEU A 107 -14.45 7.68 -0.71
CA LEU A 107 -13.10 8.18 -0.51
C LEU A 107 -12.88 8.52 0.97
N PRO A 108 -12.13 7.70 1.73
CA PRO A 108 -11.88 7.96 3.14
C PRO A 108 -11.04 9.23 3.33
N VAL A 109 -11.31 9.98 4.38
CA VAL A 109 -10.61 11.22 4.70
C VAL A 109 -9.76 11.04 5.96
N ILE A 110 -8.50 11.47 5.90
CA ILE A 110 -7.62 11.54 7.07
C ILE A 110 -7.26 13.01 7.34
N ASN A 111 -7.79 13.55 8.45
CA ASN A 111 -7.63 14.96 8.84
C ASN A 111 -6.46 15.19 9.81
N HIS A 112 -5.35 14.48 9.64
CA HIS A 112 -4.15 14.68 10.46
C HIS A 112 -3.21 15.71 9.86
N SER A 113 -2.42 16.37 10.73
CA SER A 113 -1.33 17.23 10.29
C SER A 113 -0.20 16.42 9.66
N ILE A 114 0.63 17.06 8.85
CA ILE A 114 1.77 16.41 8.20
C ILE A 114 2.77 15.85 9.22
N GLU A 115 2.93 16.53 10.37
CA GLU A 115 3.80 16.09 11.47
C GLU A 115 3.29 14.79 12.08
N ARG A 116 1.96 14.70 12.30
CA ARG A 116 1.32 13.47 12.81
C ARG A 116 1.47 12.31 11.82
N LEU A 117 1.25 12.57 10.52
CA LEU A 117 1.43 11.57 9.48
C LEU A 117 2.87 11.05 9.41
N ARG A 118 3.85 11.95 9.54
CA ARG A 118 5.28 11.59 9.59
C ARG A 118 5.64 10.74 10.80
N ALA A 119 5.03 11.01 11.94
CA ALA A 119 5.31 10.31 13.19
C ALA A 119 4.74 8.88 13.22
N VAL A 120 3.67 8.62 12.51
CA VAL A 120 2.92 7.35 12.58
C VAL A 120 2.79 6.69 11.21
N GLU A 121 1.97 7.24 10.31
CA GLU A 121 1.61 6.59 9.06
C GLU A 121 2.79 6.40 8.10
N PHE A 122 3.67 7.41 7.98
CA PHE A 122 4.82 7.36 7.07
C PHE A 122 5.99 6.53 7.61
N LYS A 123 6.06 6.31 8.91
CA LYS A 123 7.21 5.66 9.55
C LYS A 123 7.47 4.24 9.01
N PRO A 124 6.48 3.34 8.84
CA PRO A 124 6.72 2.04 8.24
C PRO A 124 7.19 2.14 6.78
N PHE A 125 6.61 3.04 5.99
CA PHE A 125 7.02 3.24 4.59
C PHE A 125 8.46 3.73 4.51
N GLN A 126 8.81 4.77 5.28
CA GLN A 126 10.18 5.30 5.31
C GLN A 126 11.18 4.21 5.71
N TYR A 127 10.83 3.37 6.70
CA TYR A 127 11.68 2.27 7.13
C TYR A 127 11.87 1.23 6.02
N LEU A 128 10.79 0.73 5.40
CA LEU A 128 10.89 -0.28 4.35
C LEU A 128 11.61 0.27 3.09
N ILE A 129 11.39 1.52 2.75
CA ILE A 129 12.09 2.21 1.65
C ILE A 129 13.60 2.25 1.91
N SER A 130 14.01 2.65 3.12
CA SER A 130 15.42 2.67 3.51
C SER A 130 16.10 1.30 3.50
N LYS A 131 15.31 0.23 3.58
CA LYS A 131 15.76 -1.16 3.52
C LYS A 131 15.73 -1.76 2.10
N GLY A 132 15.13 -1.09 1.13
CA GLY A 132 15.09 -1.53 -0.26
C GLY A 132 13.84 -2.34 -0.65
N VAL A 133 12.67 -1.98 -0.10
CA VAL A 133 11.41 -2.56 -0.61
C VAL A 133 11.23 -2.24 -2.09
N MET A 134 10.89 -3.26 -2.88
CA MET A 134 10.87 -3.14 -4.34
C MET A 134 9.63 -2.45 -4.89
N SER A 135 8.49 -2.49 -4.19
CA SER A 135 7.31 -1.78 -4.65
C SER A 135 6.43 -1.25 -3.51
N VAL A 136 5.63 -0.24 -3.83
CA VAL A 136 4.66 0.40 -2.93
C VAL A 136 3.32 0.52 -3.66
N MET A 137 2.22 0.29 -2.95
CA MET A 137 0.87 0.53 -3.48
C MET A 137 0.28 1.81 -2.88
N THR A 138 -0.17 2.73 -3.74
CA THR A 138 -0.77 4.00 -3.37
C THR A 138 -2.27 3.87 -3.13
N ALA A 139 -2.75 4.40 -2.03
CA ALA A 139 -4.14 4.24 -1.56
C ALA A 139 -5.10 5.29 -2.15
N HIS A 140 -6.37 4.91 -2.21
CA HIS A 140 -7.46 5.85 -2.46
C HIS A 140 -7.90 6.49 -1.14
N LEU A 141 -7.15 7.50 -0.71
CA LEU A 141 -7.38 8.29 0.50
C LEU A 141 -7.36 9.77 0.15
N PHE A 142 -8.19 10.57 0.80
CA PHE A 142 -8.09 12.03 0.74
C PHE A 142 -7.42 12.54 2.01
N ILE A 143 -6.29 13.23 1.87
CA ILE A 143 -5.50 13.78 2.99
C ILE A 143 -5.21 15.25 2.71
N PRO A 144 -6.05 16.17 3.24
CA PRO A 144 -5.92 17.60 2.96
C PRO A 144 -4.56 18.20 3.32
N ALA A 145 -3.88 17.64 4.33
CA ALA A 145 -2.54 18.09 4.72
C ALA A 145 -1.46 17.80 3.66
N ILE A 146 -1.72 16.88 2.70
CA ILE A 146 -0.82 16.56 1.59
C ILE A 146 -1.31 17.26 0.32
N ASP A 147 -2.61 17.09 0.01
CA ASP A 147 -3.21 17.67 -1.18
C ASP A 147 -4.64 18.10 -0.87
N ASP A 148 -4.89 19.38 -0.82
CA ASP A 148 -6.17 19.98 -0.45
C ASP A 148 -7.16 20.11 -1.63
N ARG A 149 -6.76 19.70 -2.83
CA ARG A 149 -7.64 19.67 -4.00
C ARG A 149 -8.78 18.66 -3.77
N LYS A 150 -10.01 19.12 -3.83
CA LYS A 150 -11.20 18.32 -3.54
C LYS A 150 -11.27 17.05 -4.40
N ASN A 151 -11.59 15.94 -3.77
CA ASN A 151 -11.73 14.62 -4.40
C ASN A 151 -10.46 14.08 -5.09
N ILE A 152 -9.28 14.61 -4.76
CA ILE A 152 -8.02 14.05 -5.22
C ILE A 152 -7.55 12.99 -4.22
N ALA A 153 -7.63 11.73 -4.63
CA ALA A 153 -7.08 10.62 -3.85
C ALA A 153 -5.54 10.64 -3.91
N MET A 154 -4.88 10.14 -2.87
CA MET A 154 -3.41 10.07 -2.82
C MET A 154 -2.82 9.28 -3.99
N SER A 155 -3.53 8.27 -4.49
CA SER A 155 -3.16 7.49 -5.69
C SER A 155 -3.13 8.28 -7.01
N ILE A 156 -3.74 9.47 -7.05
CA ILE A 156 -3.74 10.38 -8.22
C ILE A 156 -3.19 11.77 -7.86
N SER A 157 -2.50 11.89 -6.73
CA SER A 157 -1.88 13.12 -6.27
C SER A 157 -0.38 13.12 -6.58
N ASP A 158 0.05 14.04 -7.42
CA ASP A 158 1.46 14.32 -7.70
C ASP A 158 2.23 14.78 -6.45
N LYS A 159 1.56 15.50 -5.54
CA LYS A 159 2.14 15.90 -4.25
C LYS A 159 2.44 14.69 -3.37
N ALA A 160 1.56 13.69 -3.36
CA ALA A 160 1.77 12.46 -2.59
C ALA A 160 2.86 11.58 -3.21
N ILE A 161 2.79 11.33 -4.52
CA ILE A 161 3.66 10.36 -5.18
C ILE A 161 5.01 10.98 -5.53
N ASN A 162 5.05 11.98 -6.42
CA ASN A 162 6.31 12.61 -6.80
C ASN A 162 6.90 13.47 -5.66
N GLY A 163 6.04 14.11 -4.87
CA GLY A 163 6.46 14.91 -3.73
C GLY A 163 6.98 14.05 -2.58
N ILE A 164 6.08 13.37 -1.88
CA ILE A 164 6.43 12.67 -0.64
C ILE A 164 7.13 11.33 -0.93
N LEU A 165 6.50 10.43 -1.70
CA LEU A 165 7.03 9.08 -1.89
C LEU A 165 8.38 9.10 -2.64
N ARG A 166 8.45 9.79 -3.78
CA ARG A 166 9.67 9.81 -4.61
C ARG A 166 10.74 10.72 -4.05
N ARG A 167 10.44 12.02 -3.89
CA ARG A 167 11.44 13.01 -3.52
C ARG A 167 11.80 12.97 -2.03
N ASP A 168 10.78 13.04 -1.13
CA ASP A 168 11.06 13.21 0.30
C ASP A 168 11.50 11.89 0.95
N MET A 169 10.90 10.75 0.57
CA MET A 169 11.27 9.42 1.08
C MET A 169 12.34 8.72 0.26
N GLY A 170 12.67 9.21 -0.94
CA GLY A 170 13.69 8.64 -1.80
C GLY A 170 13.32 7.29 -2.45
N PHE A 171 12.04 7.00 -2.63
CA PHE A 171 11.61 5.73 -3.22
C PHE A 171 11.89 5.68 -4.72
N THR A 172 12.62 4.65 -5.15
CA THR A 172 13.02 4.42 -6.55
C THR A 172 12.42 3.16 -7.17
N GLY A 173 11.69 2.36 -6.39
CA GLY A 173 11.04 1.12 -6.85
C GLY A 173 9.73 1.36 -7.61
N LEU A 174 8.97 0.30 -7.87
CA LEU A 174 7.70 0.37 -8.59
C LEU A 174 6.57 0.91 -7.70
N SER A 175 5.83 1.89 -8.21
CA SER A 175 4.61 2.40 -7.61
C SER A 175 3.40 1.82 -8.33
N PHE A 176 2.55 1.10 -7.60
CA PHE A 176 1.26 0.59 -8.07
C PHE A 176 0.14 1.47 -7.53
N THR A 177 -0.91 1.69 -8.31
CA THR A 177 -2.17 2.18 -7.73
C THR A 177 -2.86 1.06 -6.97
N ASP A 178 -3.70 1.37 -5.98
CA ASP A 178 -4.79 0.46 -5.61
C ASP A 178 -5.77 0.36 -6.79
N ALA A 179 -6.73 -0.57 -6.72
CA ALA A 179 -7.58 -0.89 -7.85
C ALA A 179 -8.44 0.30 -8.30
N LEU A 180 -8.21 0.81 -9.51
CA LEU A 180 -8.85 2.01 -10.03
C LEU A 180 -10.37 1.87 -10.24
N ASN A 181 -10.89 0.65 -10.29
CA ASN A 181 -12.33 0.39 -10.34
C ASN A 181 -13.05 0.50 -8.97
N MET A 182 -12.33 0.83 -7.89
CA MET A 182 -12.94 1.05 -6.58
C MET A 182 -13.78 2.34 -6.55
N GLN A 183 -14.98 2.27 -5.94
CA GLN A 183 -15.93 3.39 -5.87
C GLN A 183 -15.35 4.63 -5.17
N GLY A 184 -14.43 4.44 -4.23
CA GLY A 184 -13.75 5.54 -3.53
C GLY A 184 -13.03 6.52 -4.45
N VAL A 185 -12.66 6.11 -5.66
CA VAL A 185 -12.00 6.98 -6.64
C VAL A 185 -12.76 7.03 -7.97
N ALA A 186 -13.28 5.91 -8.46
CA ALA A 186 -13.90 5.82 -9.79
C ALA A 186 -15.10 6.75 -9.97
N LYS A 187 -15.94 6.92 -8.95
CA LYS A 187 -17.14 7.76 -9.05
C LYS A 187 -16.85 9.27 -9.21
N TYR A 188 -15.64 9.72 -8.94
CA TYR A 188 -15.26 11.13 -9.03
C TYR A 188 -14.59 11.49 -10.34
N HIS A 189 -14.26 10.51 -11.16
CA HIS A 189 -13.51 10.71 -12.40
C HIS A 189 -14.10 9.92 -13.55
N PRO A 190 -14.29 10.55 -14.73
CA PRO A 190 -14.69 9.82 -15.94
C PRO A 190 -13.66 8.74 -16.32
N ASP A 191 -14.16 7.67 -16.95
CA ASP A 191 -13.31 6.60 -17.49
C ASP A 191 -12.21 7.14 -18.41
N GLY A 192 -11.00 6.64 -18.28
CA GLY A 192 -9.81 7.06 -19.01
C GLY A 192 -9.10 8.27 -18.42
N GLU A 193 -9.80 9.22 -17.82
CA GLU A 193 -9.18 10.36 -17.13
C GLU A 193 -8.54 9.98 -15.80
N LEU A 194 -9.14 9.02 -15.10
CA LEU A 194 -8.59 8.49 -13.86
C LEU A 194 -7.22 7.87 -14.08
N GLU A 195 -7.11 7.04 -15.12
CA GLU A 195 -5.89 6.37 -15.51
C GLU A 195 -4.80 7.38 -15.90
N LEU A 196 -5.15 8.38 -16.71
CA LEU A 196 -4.24 9.45 -17.07
C LEU A 196 -3.74 10.20 -15.83
N LYS A 197 -4.65 10.59 -14.92
CA LYS A 197 -4.27 11.27 -13.67
C LYS A 197 -3.34 10.42 -12.81
N ALA A 198 -3.60 9.12 -12.72
CA ALA A 198 -2.76 8.20 -11.95
C ALA A 198 -1.35 8.08 -12.53
N LEU A 199 -1.20 8.01 -13.85
CA LEU A 199 0.10 8.02 -14.52
C LEU A 199 0.81 9.36 -14.34
N MET A 200 0.11 10.46 -14.57
CA MET A 200 0.67 11.82 -14.43
C MET A 200 1.09 12.12 -12.99
N ALA A 201 0.45 11.52 -12.00
CA ALA A 201 0.83 11.62 -10.60
C ALA A 201 2.14 10.87 -10.27
N GLY A 202 2.63 9.98 -11.14
CA GLY A 202 3.91 9.29 -11.00
C GLY A 202 3.81 7.81 -10.61
N ASN A 203 2.63 7.17 -10.76
CA ASN A 203 2.58 5.70 -10.65
C ASN A 203 3.15 5.03 -11.89
N ASP A 204 3.81 3.90 -11.69
CA ASP A 204 4.38 3.11 -12.77
C ASP A 204 3.40 2.06 -13.32
N VAL A 205 2.54 1.54 -12.47
CA VAL A 205 1.60 0.46 -12.81
C VAL A 205 0.19 0.77 -12.28
N LEU A 206 -0.79 0.67 -13.16
CA LEU A 206 -2.20 0.86 -12.84
C LEU A 206 -2.89 -0.48 -12.60
N LEU A 207 -3.49 -0.65 -11.41
CA LEU A 207 -4.23 -1.87 -11.07
C LEU A 207 -5.71 -1.73 -11.47
N SER A 208 -6.24 -2.73 -12.17
CA SER A 208 -7.66 -2.78 -12.59
C SER A 208 -8.14 -1.47 -13.23
N PRO A 209 -7.44 -0.95 -14.26
CA PRO A 209 -7.91 0.23 -14.99
C PRO A 209 -9.26 -0.08 -15.68
N GLY A 210 -10.10 0.94 -15.84
CA GLY A 210 -11.41 0.82 -16.46
C GLY A 210 -11.30 0.68 -17.99
N ASP A 211 -11.29 1.80 -18.72
CA ASP A 211 -11.22 1.83 -20.19
C ASP A 211 -9.78 2.05 -20.69
N ILE A 212 -9.01 0.97 -20.86
CA ILE A 212 -7.64 1.02 -21.36
C ILE A 212 -7.52 1.66 -22.75
N PRO A 213 -8.38 1.32 -23.75
CA PRO A 213 -8.35 2.00 -25.05
C PRO A 213 -8.57 3.51 -24.96
N LYS A 214 -9.46 3.97 -24.09
CA LYS A 214 -9.71 5.40 -23.89
C LYS A 214 -8.54 6.07 -23.16
N ALA A 215 -8.02 5.45 -22.11
CA ALA A 215 -6.83 5.95 -21.41
C ALA A 215 -5.64 6.14 -22.37
N LYS A 216 -5.36 5.15 -23.23
CA LYS A 216 -4.29 5.24 -24.25
C LYS A 216 -4.48 6.35 -25.27
N ARG A 217 -5.71 6.81 -25.53
CA ARG A 217 -5.95 7.96 -26.42
C ARG A 217 -5.71 9.31 -25.76
N LEU A 218 -5.70 9.34 -24.43
CA LEU A 218 -5.49 10.56 -23.63
C LEU A 218 -4.01 10.77 -23.25
N ILE A 219 -3.19 9.71 -23.33
CA ILE A 219 -1.73 9.73 -23.14
C ILE A 219 -1.05 10.14 -24.46
#